data_6a85b9b3850b99c35a7e146da4af6efb
#
_entry.id   6a85b9b3850b99c35a7e146da4af6efb
#
_cell.length_a   1.000
_cell.length_b   1.000
_cell.length_c   1.000
_cell.angle_alpha   90.00
_cell.angle_beta   90.00
_cell.angle_gamma   90.00
#
_symmetry.space_group_name_H-M   'P 1'
#
loop_
_entity.id
_entity.type
_entity.pdbx_description
1 polymer ?
#
loop_
_entity_poly.entity_id
_entity_poly.type
_entity_poly.pdbx_seq_one_letter_code
_entity_poly.pdbx_strand_id
1 'polypeptide(L)'
;CTDDCLYLPYSVAQRIAGSVNAYTITMQDEDHMDESVNALETALYQVFASDDYYTVTSMAEMLDTMTGMINILVYVLAGIAAISLVVGGIGIMNIMLVSVTERTREIGIRKSLGAKERYIMQQFVIEAAMTSALGGVMGILLGYGLSAVATRVVTQVMDAALTVAPTVGAVALAFGISVGIGILFGYLPAKKAAALNPIDALHYD
;
A
#
# COMPACT_ATOMS: atom_id res chain seq x y z
N CYS A 1 31.94 -0.69 0.01
CA CYS A 1 33.39 -0.69 0.26
C CYS A 1 34.02 -1.89 -0.43
N THR A 2 34.11 -1.87 -1.76
CA THR A 2 34.77 -2.93 -2.55
C THR A 2 36.14 -2.53 -3.06
N ASP A 3 36.57 -1.29 -2.81
CA ASP A 3 37.80 -0.77 -3.39
C ASP A 3 39.04 -1.00 -2.50
N ASP A 4 38.89 -1.40 -1.23
CA ASP A 4 39.99 -1.66 -0.29
C ASP A 4 40.15 -3.15 0.04
N CYS A 5 39.75 -4.06 -0.85
CA CYS A 5 39.88 -5.50 -0.65
C CYS A 5 41.16 -6.03 -1.34
N LEU A 6 41.97 -6.76 -0.59
CA LEU A 6 43.15 -7.46 -1.11
C LEU A 6 42.80 -8.94 -1.33
N TYR A 7 42.84 -9.40 -2.56
CA TYR A 7 42.64 -10.80 -2.89
C TYR A 7 43.96 -11.56 -2.79
N LEU A 8 44.04 -12.53 -1.87
CA LEU A 8 45.21 -13.36 -1.66
C LEU A 8 44.85 -14.83 -1.85
N PRO A 9 45.77 -15.64 -2.37
CA PRO A 9 45.60 -17.09 -2.36
C PRO A 9 45.43 -17.61 -0.92
N TYR A 10 44.59 -18.62 -0.73
CA TYR A 10 44.23 -19.19 0.59
C TYR A 10 45.47 -19.50 1.44
N SER A 11 46.54 -20.11 0.84
CA SER A 11 47.77 -20.45 1.51
C SER A 11 48.55 -19.24 2.05
N VAL A 12 48.43 -18.09 1.41
CA VAL A 12 49.05 -16.84 1.83
C VAL A 12 48.22 -16.16 2.91
N ALA A 13 46.89 -16.13 2.73
CA ALA A 13 45.95 -15.59 3.69
C ALA A 13 46.06 -16.32 5.05
N GLN A 14 46.17 -17.64 5.04
CA GLN A 14 46.30 -18.46 6.24
C GLN A 14 47.64 -18.20 6.99
N ARG A 15 48.71 -17.89 6.26
CA ARG A 15 50.01 -17.52 6.87
C ARG A 15 49.98 -16.16 7.55
N ILE A 16 49.23 -15.22 7.01
CA ILE A 16 49.17 -13.83 7.52
C ILE A 16 48.15 -13.70 8.64
N ALA A 17 46.96 -14.27 8.46
CA ALA A 17 45.85 -14.10 9.39
C ALA A 17 45.80 -15.19 10.49
N GLY A 18 46.47 -16.31 10.32
CA GLY A 18 46.51 -17.44 11.27
C GLY A 18 45.19 -18.23 11.35
N SER A 19 44.08 -17.64 10.96
CA SER A 19 42.76 -18.28 10.92
C SER A 19 41.90 -17.68 9.80
N VAL A 20 40.93 -18.45 9.31
CA VAL A 20 39.91 -17.97 8.35
C VAL A 20 38.62 -17.88 9.10
N ASN A 21 38.06 -16.68 9.14
CA ASN A 21 36.83 -16.39 9.91
C ASN A 21 35.54 -16.52 9.10
N ALA A 22 35.61 -16.52 7.77
CA ALA A 22 34.45 -16.64 6.92
C ALA A 22 34.77 -17.31 5.60
N TYR A 23 33.87 -18.12 5.13
CA TYR A 23 33.89 -18.73 3.81
C TYR A 23 32.64 -18.30 3.04
N THR A 24 32.81 -17.82 1.80
CA THR A 24 31.71 -17.55 0.90
C THR A 24 31.61 -18.71 -0.09
N ILE A 25 30.50 -19.39 -0.09
CA ILE A 25 30.22 -20.53 -0.96
C ILE A 25 29.17 -20.08 -1.96
N THR A 26 29.47 -20.23 -3.25
CA THR A 26 28.54 -19.91 -4.32
C THR A 26 27.88 -21.21 -4.79
N MET A 27 26.57 -21.28 -4.72
CA MET A 27 25.77 -22.38 -5.24
C MET A 27 25.48 -22.16 -6.72
N GLN A 28 25.37 -23.25 -7.48
CA GLN A 28 25.13 -23.21 -8.92
C GLN A 28 23.64 -23.18 -9.26
N ASP A 29 22.77 -23.58 -8.34
CA ASP A 29 21.34 -23.72 -8.52
C ASP A 29 20.59 -23.00 -7.40
N GLU A 30 19.76 -22.02 -7.77
CA GLU A 30 18.96 -21.24 -6.82
C GLU A 30 17.74 -22.02 -6.31
N ASP A 31 17.22 -22.96 -7.12
CA ASP A 31 16.00 -23.71 -6.77
C ASP A 31 16.23 -24.74 -5.64
N HIS A 32 17.51 -25.12 -5.38
CA HIS A 32 17.90 -26.08 -4.34
C HIS A 32 18.71 -25.45 -3.21
N MET A 33 18.56 -24.15 -3.00
CA MET A 33 19.34 -23.41 -1.99
C MET A 33 19.15 -23.98 -0.59
N ASP A 34 17.91 -24.22 -0.17
CA ASP A 34 17.58 -24.74 1.18
C ASP A 34 18.18 -26.15 1.42
N GLU A 35 18.15 -26.99 0.41
CA GLU A 35 18.74 -28.34 0.49
C GLU A 35 20.26 -28.26 0.61
N SER A 36 20.87 -27.34 -0.12
CA SER A 36 22.30 -27.09 -0.09
C SER A 36 22.79 -26.51 1.24
N VAL A 37 22.00 -25.60 1.83
CA VAL A 37 22.27 -25.03 3.16
C VAL A 37 22.18 -26.12 4.22
N ASN A 38 21.13 -26.93 4.22
CA ASN A 38 20.99 -28.05 5.14
C ASN A 38 22.10 -29.11 5.02
N ALA A 39 22.54 -29.40 3.81
CA ALA A 39 23.67 -30.28 3.57
C ALA A 39 24.98 -29.72 4.12
N LEU A 40 25.21 -28.40 3.95
CA LEU A 40 26.35 -27.71 4.48
C LEU A 40 26.36 -27.68 6.02
N GLU A 41 25.23 -27.37 6.64
CA GLU A 41 25.07 -27.39 8.10
C GLU A 41 25.34 -28.80 8.66
N THR A 42 24.80 -29.84 8.02
CA THR A 42 25.04 -31.22 8.40
C THR A 42 26.53 -31.58 8.31
N ALA A 43 27.21 -31.14 7.25
CA ALA A 43 28.64 -31.38 7.09
C ALA A 43 29.50 -30.64 8.14
N LEU A 44 29.12 -29.38 8.44
CA LEU A 44 29.79 -28.58 9.48
C LEU A 44 29.56 -29.17 10.86
N TYR A 45 28.35 -29.64 11.18
CA TYR A 45 28.06 -30.30 12.44
C TYR A 45 28.88 -31.57 12.65
N GLN A 46 29.14 -32.35 11.58
CA GLN A 46 30.02 -33.52 11.66
C GLN A 46 31.47 -33.15 11.98
N VAL A 47 31.95 -31.97 11.58
CA VAL A 47 33.32 -31.51 11.82
C VAL A 47 33.47 -30.85 13.18
N PHE A 48 32.51 -29.99 13.57
CA PHE A 48 32.62 -29.15 14.78
C PHE A 48 31.90 -29.77 15.99
N ALA A 49 31.01 -30.73 15.80
CA ALA A 49 30.19 -31.41 16.84
C ALA A 49 29.36 -30.47 17.70
N SER A 50 29.21 -29.19 17.36
CA SER A 50 28.39 -28.20 18.03
C SER A 50 28.10 -27.04 17.05
N ASP A 51 26.87 -26.50 17.14
CA ASP A 51 26.39 -25.36 16.34
C ASP A 51 26.95 -24.01 16.84
N ASP A 52 27.58 -24.00 18.04
CA ASP A 52 28.10 -22.76 18.65
C ASP A 52 29.36 -22.20 17.94
N TYR A 53 30.00 -23.01 17.11
CA TYR A 53 31.30 -22.65 16.50
C TYR A 53 31.16 -22.11 15.06
N TYR A 54 30.00 -22.20 14.44
CA TYR A 54 29.78 -21.70 13.09
C TYR A 54 28.39 -21.11 12.93
N THR A 55 28.23 -20.23 11.97
CA THR A 55 26.91 -19.72 11.55
C THR A 55 26.86 -19.79 10.03
N VAL A 56 25.87 -20.47 9.51
CA VAL A 56 25.58 -20.49 8.08
C VAL A 56 24.52 -19.43 7.82
N THR A 57 24.80 -18.51 6.92
CA THR A 57 23.84 -17.45 6.54
C THR A 57 23.65 -17.51 5.04
N SER A 58 22.44 -17.75 4.61
CA SER A 58 22.05 -17.70 3.21
C SER A 58 21.65 -16.27 2.83
N MET A 59 22.13 -15.79 1.68
CA MET A 59 21.69 -14.50 1.14
C MET A 59 20.20 -14.53 0.81
N ALA A 60 19.67 -15.67 0.36
CA ALA A 60 18.24 -15.86 0.10
C ALA A 60 17.41 -15.67 1.38
N GLU A 61 17.80 -16.31 2.48
CA GLU A 61 17.12 -16.19 3.79
C GLU A 61 17.16 -14.75 4.31
N MET A 62 18.29 -14.05 4.12
CA MET A 62 18.40 -12.64 4.48
C MET A 62 17.43 -11.76 3.65
N LEU A 63 17.34 -12.02 2.34
CA LEU A 63 16.41 -11.31 1.46
C LEU A 63 14.94 -11.63 1.80
N ASP A 64 14.63 -12.88 2.15
CA ASP A 64 13.29 -13.27 2.58
C ASP A 64 12.89 -12.60 3.90
N THR A 65 13.81 -12.54 4.85
CA THR A 65 13.60 -11.83 6.11
C THR A 65 13.37 -10.34 5.87
N MET A 66 14.18 -9.69 5.02
CA MET A 66 13.99 -8.29 4.65
C MET A 66 12.66 -8.05 3.95
N THR A 67 12.30 -8.92 3.01
CA THR A 67 11.02 -8.85 2.29
C THR A 67 9.85 -9.05 3.25
N GLY A 68 9.98 -9.97 4.20
CA GLY A 68 9.00 -10.16 5.28
C GLY A 68 8.79 -8.90 6.12
N MET A 69 9.85 -8.24 6.54
CA MET A 69 9.78 -6.97 7.27
C MET A 69 9.10 -5.87 6.45
N ILE A 70 9.47 -5.75 5.17
CA ILE A 70 8.86 -4.77 4.25
C ILE A 70 7.36 -5.05 4.11
N ASN A 71 6.96 -6.30 3.95
CA ASN A 71 5.56 -6.68 3.82
C ASN A 71 4.75 -6.32 5.08
N ILE A 72 5.31 -6.53 6.28
CA ILE A 72 4.66 -6.11 7.53
C ILE A 72 4.42 -4.59 7.53
N LEU A 73 5.42 -3.79 7.16
CA LEU A 73 5.28 -2.34 7.05
C LEU A 73 4.21 -1.94 6.05
N VAL A 74 4.17 -2.59 4.88
CA VAL A 74 3.14 -2.36 3.85
C VAL A 74 1.74 -2.66 4.38
N TYR A 75 1.55 -3.77 5.11
CA TYR A 75 0.24 -4.11 5.69
C TYR A 75 -0.20 -3.11 6.78
N VAL A 76 0.72 -2.65 7.62
CA VAL A 76 0.43 -1.63 8.63
C VAL A 76 0.01 -0.31 7.97
N LEU A 77 0.77 0.14 6.96
CA LEU A 77 0.45 1.36 6.22
C LEU A 77 -0.87 1.24 5.45
N ALA A 78 -1.13 0.08 4.84
CA ALA A 78 -2.40 -0.20 4.18
C ALA A 78 -3.58 -0.18 5.16
N GLY A 79 -3.40 -0.70 6.37
CA GLY A 79 -4.40 -0.64 7.45
C GLY A 79 -4.72 0.80 7.86
N ILE A 80 -3.70 1.64 8.04
CA ILE A 80 -3.87 3.07 8.36
C ILE A 80 -4.61 3.79 7.21
N ALA A 81 -4.22 3.51 5.97
CA ALA A 81 -4.86 4.08 4.79
C ALA A 81 -6.34 3.65 4.70
N ALA A 82 -6.67 2.39 4.97
CA ALA A 82 -8.03 1.88 4.97
C ALA A 82 -8.90 2.59 6.02
N ILE A 83 -8.40 2.77 7.24
CA ILE A 83 -9.10 3.52 8.30
C ILE A 83 -9.33 4.97 7.86
N SER A 84 -8.31 5.63 7.31
CA SER A 84 -8.41 7.01 6.82
C SER A 84 -9.47 7.13 5.72
N LEU A 85 -9.56 6.14 4.84
CA LEU A 85 -10.53 6.09 3.75
C LEU A 85 -11.97 5.93 4.27
N VAL A 86 -12.17 5.10 5.30
CA VAL A 86 -13.48 4.93 5.98
C VAL A 86 -13.90 6.24 6.65
N VAL A 87 -13.00 6.91 7.36
CA VAL A 87 -13.27 8.21 8.00
C VAL A 87 -13.63 9.26 6.94
N GLY A 88 -12.89 9.31 5.82
CA GLY A 88 -13.21 10.17 4.69
C GLY A 88 -14.58 9.86 4.08
N GLY A 89 -14.94 8.59 3.95
CA GLY A 89 -16.25 8.13 3.48
C GLY A 89 -17.38 8.58 4.41
N ILE A 90 -17.21 8.49 5.73
CA ILE A 90 -18.15 9.02 6.72
C ILE A 90 -18.31 10.54 6.57
N GLY A 91 -17.21 11.26 6.26
CA GLY A 91 -17.26 12.68 5.94
C GLY A 91 -18.14 12.99 4.74
N ILE A 92 -17.99 12.24 3.65
CA ILE A 92 -18.87 12.35 2.47
C ILE A 92 -20.32 12.08 2.83
N MET A 93 -20.58 11.01 3.59
CA MET A 93 -21.93 10.66 4.03
C MET A 93 -22.58 11.80 4.82
N ASN A 94 -21.85 12.42 5.75
CA ASN A 94 -22.36 13.53 6.56
C ASN A 94 -22.67 14.77 5.72
N ILE A 95 -21.80 15.15 4.78
CA ILE A 95 -22.03 16.27 3.85
C ILE A 95 -23.27 16.00 3.00
N MET A 96 -23.40 14.77 2.49
CA MET A 96 -24.55 14.37 1.68
C MET A 96 -25.86 14.37 2.47
N LEU A 97 -25.85 13.96 3.76
CA LEU A 97 -27.02 14.03 4.62
C LEU A 97 -27.47 15.49 4.81
N VAL A 98 -26.54 16.41 5.05
CA VAL A 98 -26.86 17.85 5.14
C VAL A 98 -27.40 18.37 3.82
N SER A 99 -26.77 18.05 2.69
CA SER A 99 -27.23 18.44 1.36
C SER A 99 -28.65 17.93 1.05
N VAL A 100 -28.98 16.70 1.46
CA VAL A 100 -30.33 16.15 1.32
C VAL A 100 -31.32 16.91 2.16
N THR A 101 -31.01 17.26 3.42
CA THR A 101 -31.92 18.02 4.30
C THR A 101 -32.17 19.43 3.77
N GLU A 102 -31.12 20.13 3.31
CA GLU A 102 -31.24 21.47 2.71
C GLU A 102 -32.07 21.47 1.42
N ARG A 103 -32.04 20.39 0.65
CA ARG A 103 -32.78 20.25 -0.63
C ARG A 103 -34.05 19.46 -0.49
N THR A 104 -34.53 19.18 0.73
CA THR A 104 -35.73 18.33 0.97
C THR A 104 -36.97 18.86 0.23
N ARG A 105 -37.23 20.16 0.25
CA ARG A 105 -38.35 20.79 -0.44
C ARG A 105 -38.25 20.65 -1.96
N GLU A 106 -37.07 20.82 -2.53
CA GLU A 106 -36.83 20.63 -3.97
C GLU A 106 -37.07 19.19 -4.40
N ILE A 107 -36.61 18.21 -3.59
CA ILE A 107 -36.89 16.79 -3.82
C ILE A 107 -38.37 16.50 -3.77
N GLY A 108 -39.09 17.08 -2.81
CA GLY A 108 -40.55 16.98 -2.67
C GLY A 108 -41.29 17.49 -3.92
N ILE A 109 -40.93 18.66 -4.44
CA ILE A 109 -41.48 19.24 -5.66
C ILE A 109 -41.25 18.31 -6.87
N ARG A 110 -40.03 17.81 -7.05
CA ARG A 110 -39.72 16.89 -8.16
C ARG A 110 -40.52 15.59 -8.08
N LYS A 111 -40.69 15.04 -6.87
CA LYS A 111 -41.51 13.84 -6.66
C LYS A 111 -43.01 14.08 -6.93
N SER A 112 -43.54 15.22 -6.51
CA SER A 112 -44.94 15.58 -6.78
C SER A 112 -45.24 15.80 -8.28
N LEU A 113 -44.19 16.19 -9.06
CA LEU A 113 -44.26 16.26 -10.52
C LEU A 113 -44.03 14.91 -11.22
N GLY A 114 -43.90 13.81 -10.45
CA GLY A 114 -43.80 12.45 -11.00
C GLY A 114 -42.38 11.94 -11.22
N ALA A 115 -41.35 12.58 -10.65
CA ALA A 115 -39.98 12.09 -10.74
C ALA A 115 -39.82 10.73 -10.02
N LYS A 116 -39.27 9.74 -10.72
CA LYS A 116 -39.01 8.41 -10.17
C LYS A 116 -37.88 8.47 -9.15
N GLU A 117 -38.01 7.72 -8.07
CA GLU A 117 -36.99 7.62 -6.99
C GLU A 117 -35.58 7.31 -7.52
N ARG A 118 -35.50 6.48 -8.56
CA ARG A 118 -34.23 6.12 -9.19
C ARG A 118 -33.45 7.35 -9.72
N TYR A 119 -34.13 8.33 -10.29
CA TYR A 119 -33.44 9.52 -10.83
C TYR A 119 -32.94 10.43 -9.73
N ILE A 120 -33.66 10.56 -8.63
CA ILE A 120 -33.23 11.30 -7.44
C ILE A 120 -32.03 10.62 -6.83
N MET A 121 -32.09 9.30 -6.63
CA MET A 121 -30.97 8.52 -6.09
C MET A 121 -29.72 8.63 -6.97
N GLN A 122 -29.87 8.49 -8.31
CA GLN A 122 -28.74 8.60 -9.24
C GLN A 122 -28.06 9.96 -9.18
N GLN A 123 -28.80 11.05 -9.05
CA GLN A 123 -28.23 12.39 -8.93
C GLN A 123 -27.28 12.49 -7.73
N PHE A 124 -27.70 12.06 -6.55
CA PHE A 124 -26.89 12.11 -5.34
C PHE A 124 -25.71 11.14 -5.38
N VAL A 125 -25.88 9.95 -5.96
CA VAL A 125 -24.78 9.00 -6.14
C VAL A 125 -23.71 9.55 -7.10
N ILE A 126 -24.11 10.20 -8.19
CA ILE A 126 -23.19 10.85 -9.13
C ILE A 126 -22.46 12.00 -8.43
N GLU A 127 -23.15 12.81 -7.63
CA GLU A 127 -22.54 13.92 -6.87
C GLU A 127 -21.46 13.40 -5.91
N ALA A 128 -21.74 12.31 -5.16
CA ALA A 128 -20.77 11.66 -4.30
C ALA A 128 -19.59 11.07 -5.08
N ALA A 129 -19.86 10.42 -6.22
CA ALA A 129 -18.81 9.85 -7.08
C ALA A 129 -17.89 10.94 -7.65
N MET A 130 -18.46 12.06 -8.10
CA MET A 130 -17.67 13.21 -8.61
C MET A 130 -16.80 13.84 -7.51
N THR A 131 -17.33 14.03 -6.31
CA THR A 131 -16.57 14.55 -5.16
C THR A 131 -15.40 13.63 -4.83
N SER A 132 -15.64 12.32 -4.78
CA SER A 132 -14.59 11.33 -4.54
C SER A 132 -13.58 11.26 -5.68
N ALA A 133 -14.01 11.37 -6.93
CA ALA A 133 -13.11 11.39 -8.08
C ALA A 133 -12.19 12.62 -8.05
N LEU A 134 -12.71 13.80 -7.72
CA LEU A 134 -11.90 15.01 -7.55
C LEU A 134 -10.88 14.84 -6.41
N GLY A 135 -11.30 14.30 -5.27
CA GLY A 135 -10.40 13.96 -4.17
C GLY A 135 -9.34 12.94 -4.58
N GLY A 136 -9.72 11.92 -5.34
CA GLY A 136 -8.81 10.91 -5.89
C GLY A 136 -7.76 11.49 -6.83
N VAL A 137 -8.16 12.40 -7.73
CA VAL A 137 -7.21 13.10 -8.61
C VAL A 137 -6.24 13.96 -7.82
N MET A 138 -6.73 14.72 -6.84
CA MET A 138 -5.87 15.52 -5.95
C MET A 138 -4.91 14.62 -5.16
N GLY A 139 -5.38 13.47 -4.67
CA GLY A 139 -4.54 12.48 -3.99
C GLY A 139 -3.44 11.91 -4.88
N ILE A 140 -3.75 11.62 -6.15
CA ILE A 140 -2.77 11.18 -7.14
C ILE A 140 -1.70 12.26 -7.37
N LEU A 141 -2.10 13.50 -7.57
CA LEU A 141 -1.16 14.61 -7.79
C LEU A 141 -0.22 14.80 -6.58
N LEU A 142 -0.77 14.76 -5.37
CA LEU A 142 0.01 14.82 -4.14
C LEU A 142 0.94 13.59 -4.00
N GLY A 143 0.48 12.40 -4.32
CA GLY A 143 1.27 11.17 -4.28
C GLY A 143 2.47 11.22 -5.23
N TYR A 144 2.27 11.67 -6.46
CA TYR A 144 3.38 11.88 -7.41
C TYR A 144 4.33 12.97 -6.94
N GLY A 145 3.82 14.08 -6.40
CA GLY A 145 4.64 15.16 -5.84
C GLY A 145 5.53 14.67 -4.69
N LEU A 146 4.96 13.95 -3.73
CA LEU A 146 5.71 13.37 -2.60
C LEU A 146 6.73 12.32 -3.07
N SER A 147 6.36 11.48 -4.02
CA SER A 147 7.25 10.48 -4.61
C SER A 147 8.47 11.14 -5.30
N ALA A 148 8.25 12.23 -6.03
CA ALA A 148 9.33 12.98 -6.67
C ALA A 148 10.28 13.63 -5.65
N VAL A 149 9.74 14.17 -4.56
CA VAL A 149 10.55 14.71 -3.44
C VAL A 149 11.32 13.59 -2.76
N ALA A 150 10.68 12.48 -2.44
CA ALA A 150 11.34 11.32 -1.83
C ALA A 150 12.48 10.79 -2.71
N THR A 151 12.26 10.64 -4.00
CA THR A 151 13.32 10.23 -4.95
C THR A 151 14.52 11.18 -4.91
N ARG A 152 14.28 12.50 -4.91
CA ARG A 152 15.39 13.48 -4.84
C ARG A 152 16.17 13.38 -3.53
N VAL A 153 15.48 13.22 -2.40
CA VAL A 153 16.14 13.10 -1.09
C VAL A 153 16.97 11.82 -1.03
N VAL A 154 16.41 10.69 -1.48
CA VAL A 154 17.11 9.39 -1.46
C VAL A 154 18.34 9.42 -2.37
N THR A 155 18.23 9.96 -3.59
CA THR A 155 19.37 10.07 -4.51
C THR A 155 20.46 10.98 -3.97
N GLN A 156 20.13 12.05 -3.26
CA GLN A 156 21.14 12.96 -2.67
C GLN A 156 21.83 12.39 -1.43
N VAL A 157 21.12 11.59 -0.64
CA VAL A 157 21.64 11.06 0.64
C VAL A 157 22.40 9.73 0.43
N MET A 158 21.91 8.89 -0.47
CA MET A 158 22.44 7.52 -0.63
C MET A 158 23.35 7.36 -1.86
N ASP A 159 23.52 8.41 -2.67
CA ASP A 159 24.28 8.40 -3.94
C ASP A 159 23.87 7.23 -4.86
N ALA A 160 22.64 6.75 -4.70
CA ALA A 160 22.07 5.62 -5.41
C ALA A 160 20.97 6.13 -6.35
N ALA A 161 21.01 5.72 -7.60
CA ALA A 161 19.96 6.05 -8.59
C ALA A 161 18.69 5.21 -8.34
N LEU A 162 18.04 5.42 -7.21
CA LEU A 162 16.76 4.79 -6.87
C LEU A 162 15.61 5.70 -7.30
N THR A 163 14.77 5.23 -8.20
CA THR A 163 13.55 5.94 -8.60
C THR A 163 12.35 5.33 -7.87
N VAL A 164 11.74 6.11 -7.00
CA VAL A 164 10.47 5.74 -6.34
C VAL A 164 9.33 6.29 -7.20
N ALA A 165 8.75 5.49 -8.07
CA ALA A 165 7.62 5.91 -8.90
C ALA A 165 6.42 4.99 -8.70
N PRO A 166 5.20 5.56 -8.48
CA PRO A 166 3.99 4.75 -8.40
C PRO A 166 3.71 4.08 -9.74
N THR A 167 3.39 2.79 -9.72
CA THR A 167 2.99 2.08 -10.94
C THR A 167 1.58 2.49 -11.37
N VAL A 168 1.33 2.50 -12.68
CA VAL A 168 0.01 2.85 -13.24
C VAL A 168 -1.09 1.96 -12.66
N GLY A 169 -0.81 0.66 -12.46
CA GLY A 169 -1.75 -0.27 -11.85
C GLY A 169 -2.13 0.10 -10.42
N ALA A 170 -1.15 0.47 -9.58
CA ALA A 170 -1.39 0.91 -8.21
C ALA A 170 -2.21 2.20 -8.16
N VAL A 171 -1.91 3.16 -9.05
CA VAL A 171 -2.66 4.43 -9.16
C VAL A 171 -4.11 4.17 -9.58
N ALA A 172 -4.34 3.34 -10.59
CA ALA A 172 -5.69 3.00 -11.06
C ALA A 172 -6.51 2.27 -9.97
N LEU A 173 -5.87 1.35 -9.23
CA LEU A 173 -6.51 0.64 -8.13
C LEU A 173 -6.86 1.59 -6.98
N ALA A 174 -5.94 2.46 -6.58
CA ALA A 174 -6.18 3.45 -5.52
C ALA A 174 -7.31 4.41 -5.89
N PHE A 175 -7.34 4.90 -7.14
CA PHE A 175 -8.42 5.75 -7.65
C PHE A 175 -9.76 5.01 -7.66
N GLY A 176 -9.79 3.78 -8.14
CA GLY A 176 -10.99 2.94 -8.17
C GLY A 176 -11.56 2.68 -6.77
N ILE A 177 -10.71 2.39 -5.79
CA ILE A 177 -11.10 2.23 -4.39
C ILE A 177 -11.66 3.54 -3.83
N SER A 178 -11.00 4.67 -4.07
CA SER A 178 -11.45 5.99 -3.60
C SER A 178 -12.85 6.33 -4.12
N VAL A 179 -13.09 6.19 -5.42
CA VAL A 179 -14.40 6.42 -6.04
C VAL A 179 -15.43 5.40 -5.55
N GLY A 180 -15.05 4.14 -5.43
CA GLY A 180 -15.92 3.08 -4.92
C GLY A 180 -16.42 3.35 -3.50
N ILE A 181 -15.55 3.83 -2.62
CA ILE A 181 -15.92 4.23 -1.25
C ILE A 181 -16.83 5.44 -1.27
N GLY A 182 -16.56 6.45 -2.09
CA GLY A 182 -17.46 7.59 -2.25
C GLY A 182 -18.86 7.18 -2.68
N ILE A 183 -18.98 6.28 -3.64
CA ILE A 183 -20.27 5.73 -4.07
C ILE A 183 -20.94 4.96 -2.92
N LEU A 184 -20.20 4.12 -2.20
CA LEU A 184 -20.73 3.31 -1.11
C LEU A 184 -21.33 4.20 0.00
N PHE A 185 -20.58 5.19 0.48
CA PHE A 185 -21.01 6.09 1.54
C PHE A 185 -22.04 7.13 1.05
N GLY A 186 -22.03 7.49 -0.23
CA GLY A 186 -23.05 8.35 -0.85
C GLY A 186 -24.37 7.65 -1.11
N TYR A 187 -24.36 6.32 -1.25
CA TYR A 187 -25.58 5.54 -1.54
C TYR A 187 -26.62 5.59 -0.41
N LEU A 188 -26.17 5.52 0.87
CA LEU A 188 -27.08 5.53 2.02
C LEU A 188 -27.91 6.84 2.11
N PRO A 189 -27.30 8.05 2.07
CA PRO A 189 -28.05 9.30 2.05
C PRO A 189 -28.87 9.47 0.77
N ALA A 190 -28.37 9.03 -0.39
CA ALA A 190 -29.10 9.07 -1.65
C ALA A 190 -30.39 8.24 -1.59
N LYS A 191 -30.34 7.05 -0.97
CA LYS A 191 -31.51 6.20 -0.76
C LYS A 191 -32.52 6.85 0.17
N LYS A 192 -32.06 7.51 1.26
CA LYS A 192 -32.94 8.26 2.16
C LYS A 192 -33.62 9.41 1.43
N ALA A 193 -32.88 10.18 0.63
CA ALA A 193 -33.45 11.26 -0.20
C ALA A 193 -34.54 10.75 -1.17
N ALA A 194 -34.25 9.63 -1.83
CA ALA A 194 -35.20 9.03 -2.76
C ALA A 194 -36.48 8.49 -2.10
N ALA A 195 -36.40 8.10 -0.82
CA ALA A 195 -37.55 7.56 -0.06
C ALA A 195 -38.41 8.64 0.62
N LEU A 196 -38.06 9.94 0.56
CA LEU A 196 -38.85 11.03 1.15
C LEU A 196 -40.27 11.06 0.61
N ASN A 197 -41.25 11.22 1.53
CA ASN A 197 -42.63 11.40 1.16
C ASN A 197 -42.83 12.84 0.65
N PRO A 198 -43.44 13.07 -0.54
CA PRO A 198 -43.67 14.41 -1.08
C PRO A 198 -44.42 15.35 -0.14
N ILE A 199 -45.40 14.82 0.60
CA ILE A 199 -46.25 15.61 1.50
C ILE A 199 -45.42 16.14 2.67
N ASP A 200 -44.62 15.26 3.29
CA ASP A 200 -43.75 15.62 4.43
C ASP A 200 -42.62 16.57 4.01
N ALA A 201 -42.10 16.37 2.79
CA ALA A 201 -41.01 17.19 2.23
C ALA A 201 -41.50 18.64 1.90
N LEU A 202 -42.76 18.86 1.58
CA LEU A 202 -43.33 20.18 1.30
C LEU A 202 -43.67 20.97 2.56
N HIS A 203 -43.86 20.30 3.71
CA HIS A 203 -44.13 20.92 5.02
C HIS A 203 -42.87 21.12 5.86
N TYR A 204 -41.71 20.82 5.29
CA TYR A 204 -40.42 21.00 5.99
C TYR A 204 -40.03 22.48 5.92
N ASP A 205 -40.17 23.18 7.05
CA ASP A 205 -39.67 24.55 7.27
C ASP A 205 -38.22 24.57 7.71
#